data_8984bc9bd974854e3b6df22f60549d68
#
_entry.id   8984bc9bd974854e3b6df22f60549d68
#
_cell.length_a   1.000
_cell.length_b   1.000
_cell.length_c   1.000
_cell.angle_alpha   90.00
_cell.angle_beta   90.00
_cell.angle_gamma   90.00
#
_symmetry.space_group_name_H-M   'P 1'
#
loop_
_entity.id
_entity.type
_entity.pdbx_description
1 polymer ?
#
loop_
_entity_poly.entity_id
_entity_poly.type
_entity_poly.pdbx_seq_one_letter_code
_entity_poly.pdbx_strand_id
1 'polypeptide(L)'
;MDKTLTKEYVVKPEMLATAVGSGSVEVLATPMVAAFLEGAAAELAQKELQDGWTTVGSQITIEHLCPTVTGVKVEATATLTEVDGRMYRFTLEARDNAGVIARG
;
A
#
# COMPACT_ATOMS: atom_id res chain seq x y z
N MET A 1 9.64 -19.55 0.37
CA MET A 1 10.44 -18.38 0.75
C MET A 1 9.63 -17.12 0.48
N ASP A 2 9.42 -16.32 1.50
CA ASP A 2 8.63 -15.09 1.36
C ASP A 2 9.44 -14.03 0.64
N LYS A 3 8.79 -13.34 -0.28
CA LYS A 3 9.37 -12.21 -1.00
C LYS A 3 8.73 -10.94 -0.50
N THR A 4 9.52 -9.93 -0.30
CA THR A 4 9.09 -8.67 0.31
C THR A 4 9.61 -7.50 -0.50
N LEU A 5 8.80 -6.45 -0.59
CA LEU A 5 9.18 -5.21 -1.23
C LEU A 5 8.61 -4.03 -0.46
N THR A 6 9.46 -3.03 -0.20
CA THR A 6 9.05 -1.81 0.49
C THR A 6 9.23 -0.62 -0.45
N LYS A 7 8.20 0.22 -0.54
CA LYS A 7 8.24 1.49 -1.26
C LYS A 7 8.05 2.63 -0.28
N GLU A 8 8.69 3.75 -0.56
CA GLU A 8 8.60 4.93 0.29
C GLU A 8 7.78 6.00 -0.41
N TYR A 9 6.94 6.67 0.36
CA TYR A 9 6.10 7.78 -0.09
C TYR A 9 6.18 8.92 0.93
N VAL A 10 6.11 10.15 0.45
CA VAL A 10 5.97 11.31 1.35
C VAL A 10 4.55 11.82 1.20
N VAL A 11 3.86 12.01 2.32
CA VAL A 11 2.49 12.50 2.30
C VAL A 11 2.45 13.94 1.78
N LYS A 12 1.65 14.16 0.73
CA LYS A 12 1.49 15.45 0.08
C LYS A 12 0.06 15.95 0.28
N PRO A 13 -0.19 17.27 0.16
CA PRO A 13 -1.55 17.82 0.38
C PRO A 13 -2.64 17.15 -0.44
N GLU A 14 -2.34 16.77 -1.69
CA GLU A 14 -3.31 16.13 -2.57
C GLU A 14 -3.69 14.72 -2.12
N MET A 15 -2.97 14.15 -1.17
CA MET A 15 -3.21 12.80 -0.63
C MET A 15 -4.08 12.80 0.62
N LEU A 16 -4.46 13.98 1.11
CA LEU A 16 -5.25 14.10 2.33
C LEU A 16 -6.72 13.77 2.08
N ALA A 17 -7.40 13.27 3.11
CA ALA A 17 -8.81 12.87 3.01
C ALA A 17 -9.69 14.00 2.48
N THR A 18 -9.42 15.25 2.89
CA THR A 18 -10.16 16.42 2.42
C THR A 18 -9.95 16.67 0.92
N ALA A 19 -8.77 16.41 0.39
CA ALA A 19 -8.47 16.60 -1.02
C ALA A 19 -9.01 15.45 -1.88
N VAL A 20 -8.93 14.23 -1.37
CA VAL A 20 -9.40 13.03 -2.06
C VAL A 20 -10.93 12.92 -2.01
N GLY A 21 -11.56 13.55 -1.03
CA GLY A 21 -13.01 13.49 -0.84
C GLY A 21 -13.46 12.30 0.00
N SER A 22 -12.56 11.69 0.76
CA SER A 22 -12.88 10.51 1.57
C SER A 22 -13.13 10.82 3.04
N GLY A 23 -13.01 12.07 3.45
CA GLY A 23 -13.24 12.49 4.83
C GLY A 23 -13.03 13.97 5.03
N SER A 24 -13.25 14.43 6.26
CA SER A 24 -13.23 15.86 6.61
C SER A 24 -12.01 16.26 7.45
N VAL A 25 -11.07 15.33 7.70
CA VAL A 25 -9.87 15.60 8.50
C VAL A 25 -8.65 15.63 7.57
N GLU A 26 -7.72 16.55 7.83
CA GLU A 26 -6.55 16.76 6.98
C GLU A 26 -5.43 15.76 7.32
N VAL A 27 -5.70 14.48 7.09
CA VAL A 27 -4.74 13.38 7.26
C VAL A 27 -4.73 12.51 6.01
N LEU A 28 -3.68 11.70 5.86
CA LEU A 28 -3.54 10.79 4.72
C LEU A 28 -4.81 9.96 4.53
N ALA A 29 -5.38 10.01 3.34
CA ALA A 29 -6.64 9.34 3.03
C ALA A 29 -6.45 7.82 3.01
N THR A 30 -7.42 7.08 3.54
CA THR A 30 -7.39 5.61 3.50
C THR A 30 -7.28 5.06 2.08
N PRO A 31 -7.97 5.60 1.06
CA PRO A 31 -7.75 5.16 -0.31
C PRO A 31 -6.31 5.34 -0.79
N MET A 32 -5.59 6.35 -0.29
CA MET A 32 -4.19 6.56 -0.64
C MET A 32 -3.29 5.53 0.02
N VAL A 33 -3.59 5.15 1.26
CA VAL A 33 -2.88 4.05 1.93
C VAL A 33 -3.06 2.77 1.14
N ALA A 34 -4.27 2.49 0.69
CA ALA A 34 -4.55 1.34 -0.16
C ALA A 34 -3.75 1.40 -1.46
N ALA A 35 -3.68 2.57 -2.10
CA ALA A 35 -2.91 2.75 -3.33
C ALA A 35 -1.42 2.50 -3.09
N PHE A 36 -0.86 2.98 -1.98
CA PHE A 36 0.54 2.75 -1.63
C PHE A 36 0.83 1.26 -1.46
N LEU A 37 -0.02 0.56 -0.73
CA LEU A 37 0.16 -0.87 -0.46
C LEU A 37 -0.07 -1.70 -1.72
N GLU A 38 -1.07 -1.36 -2.49
CA GLU A 38 -1.33 -2.04 -3.76
C GLU A 38 -0.15 -1.80 -4.73
N GLY A 39 0.42 -0.61 -4.74
CA GLY A 39 1.57 -0.29 -5.57
C GLY A 39 2.79 -1.14 -5.21
N ALA A 40 3.05 -1.34 -3.93
CA ALA A 40 4.14 -2.20 -3.47
C ALA A 40 3.90 -3.65 -3.88
N ALA A 41 2.67 -4.15 -3.73
CA ALA A 41 2.31 -5.50 -4.14
C ALA A 41 2.42 -5.70 -5.65
N ALA A 42 1.97 -4.71 -6.43
CA ALA A 42 2.04 -4.79 -7.89
C ALA A 42 3.49 -4.83 -8.39
N GLU A 43 4.36 -4.01 -7.80
CA GLU A 43 5.77 -4.00 -8.18
C GLU A 43 6.46 -5.33 -7.82
N LEU A 44 6.14 -5.87 -6.64
CA LEU A 44 6.66 -7.17 -6.22
C LEU A 44 6.18 -8.28 -7.15
N ALA A 45 4.89 -8.29 -7.48
CA ALA A 45 4.31 -9.28 -8.39
C ALA A 45 4.97 -9.20 -9.78
N GLN A 46 5.24 -7.98 -10.27
CA GLN A 46 5.82 -7.80 -11.61
C GLN A 46 7.19 -8.47 -11.72
N LYS A 47 7.94 -8.54 -10.63
CA LYS A 47 9.25 -9.22 -10.62
C LYS A 47 9.15 -10.73 -10.81
N GLU A 48 7.97 -11.30 -10.61
CA GLU A 48 7.72 -12.74 -10.75
C GLU A 48 7.13 -13.10 -12.10
N LEU A 49 6.86 -12.11 -12.95
CA LEU A 49 6.16 -12.31 -14.22
C LEU A 49 7.12 -12.22 -15.39
N GLN A 50 6.77 -12.93 -16.48
CA GLN A 50 7.46 -12.82 -17.75
C GLN A 50 7.11 -11.50 -18.43
N ASP A 51 7.97 -11.04 -19.35
CA ASP A 51 7.73 -9.85 -20.14
C ASP A 51 6.38 -9.94 -20.85
N GLY A 52 5.64 -8.84 -20.81
CA GLY A 52 4.33 -8.76 -21.44
C GLY A 52 3.16 -9.18 -20.55
N TRP A 53 3.45 -9.71 -19.36
CA TRP A 53 2.42 -10.07 -18.38
C TRP A 53 2.36 -9.06 -17.25
N THR A 54 1.17 -8.89 -16.69
CA THR A 54 0.97 -8.02 -15.53
C THR A 54 -0.15 -8.57 -14.66
N THR A 55 -0.30 -7.96 -13.47
CA THR A 55 -1.41 -8.27 -12.57
C THR A 55 -2.32 -7.07 -12.44
N VAL A 56 -3.55 -7.32 -12.00
CA VAL A 56 -4.49 -6.28 -11.60
C VAL A 56 -4.99 -6.60 -10.20
N GLY A 57 -5.21 -5.58 -9.39
CA GLY A 57 -5.79 -5.77 -8.08
C GLY A 57 -7.26 -6.13 -8.20
N SER A 58 -7.67 -7.19 -7.50
CA SER A 58 -9.07 -7.64 -7.52
C SER A 58 -9.72 -7.53 -6.16
N GLN A 59 -8.93 -7.56 -5.09
CA GLN A 59 -9.44 -7.43 -3.73
C GLN A 59 -8.34 -6.91 -2.82
N ILE A 60 -8.68 -5.96 -1.97
CA ILE A 60 -7.77 -5.45 -0.94
C ILE A 60 -8.58 -5.15 0.32
N THR A 61 -8.00 -5.51 1.47
CA THR A 61 -8.58 -5.19 2.77
C THR A 61 -7.56 -4.38 3.55
N ILE A 62 -7.97 -3.23 4.08
CA ILE A 62 -7.09 -2.32 4.80
C ILE A 62 -7.70 -1.98 6.15
N GLU A 63 -6.89 -2.13 7.20
CA GLU A 63 -7.14 -1.52 8.49
C GLU A 63 -6.24 -0.30 8.63
N HIS A 64 -6.81 0.89 8.64
CA HIS A 64 -6.06 2.14 8.77
C HIS A 64 -6.07 2.53 10.26
N LEU A 65 -4.97 2.27 10.93
CA LEU A 65 -4.89 2.29 12.39
C LEU A 65 -4.53 3.65 12.98
N CYS A 66 -3.69 4.42 12.28
CA CYS A 66 -3.18 5.69 12.78
C CYS A 66 -3.17 6.75 11.68
N PRO A 67 -3.50 8.02 12.02
CA PRO A 67 -3.44 9.10 11.04
C PRO A 67 -1.99 9.52 10.75
N THR A 68 -1.79 10.10 9.58
CA THR A 68 -0.50 10.61 9.14
C THR A 68 -0.71 11.96 8.46
N VAL A 69 0.13 12.93 8.75
CA VAL A 69 0.01 14.30 8.24
C VAL A 69 0.98 14.56 7.09
N THR A 70 0.77 15.67 6.39
CA THR A 70 1.63 16.10 5.28
C THR A 70 3.09 16.18 5.71
N GLY A 71 3.99 15.77 4.82
CA GLY A 71 5.44 15.83 5.02
C GLY A 71 6.04 14.61 5.67
N VAL A 72 5.22 13.70 6.19
CA VAL A 72 5.70 12.49 6.85
C VAL A 72 5.98 11.41 5.80
N LYS A 73 7.08 10.69 5.96
CA LYS A 73 7.43 9.56 5.11
C LYS A 73 6.67 8.32 5.55
N VAL A 74 6.07 7.62 4.60
CA VAL A 74 5.37 6.36 4.81
C VAL A 74 6.10 5.27 4.05
N GLU A 75 6.36 4.16 4.72
CA GLU A 75 6.94 2.97 4.10
C GLU A 75 5.85 1.93 3.93
N ALA A 76 5.59 1.54 2.68
CA ALA A 76 4.58 0.55 2.32
C ALA A 76 5.27 -0.74 1.94
N THR A 77 5.01 -1.81 2.69
CA THR A 77 5.65 -3.11 2.50
C THR A 77 4.62 -4.16 2.09
N ALA A 78 4.91 -4.86 1.01
CA ALA A 78 4.15 -6.02 0.59
C ALA A 78 5.00 -7.27 0.75
N THR A 79 4.40 -8.34 1.26
CA THR A 79 5.05 -9.66 1.37
C THR A 79 4.20 -10.65 0.59
N LEU A 80 4.79 -11.29 -0.40
CA LEU A 80 4.11 -12.31 -1.20
C LEU A 80 4.03 -13.58 -0.38
N THR A 81 2.82 -14.02 -0.06
CA THR A 81 2.59 -15.17 0.81
C THR A 81 2.13 -16.41 0.06
N GLU A 82 1.51 -16.23 -1.10
CA GLU A 82 0.97 -17.37 -1.84
C GLU A 82 0.84 -17.03 -3.32
N VAL A 83 1.18 -18.00 -4.17
CA VAL A 83 0.88 -17.97 -5.59
C VAL A 83 0.06 -19.22 -5.89
N ASP A 84 -1.18 -19.02 -6.35
CA ASP A 84 -2.08 -20.10 -6.69
C ASP A 84 -2.59 -19.86 -8.10
N GLY A 85 -1.93 -20.50 -9.07
CA GLY A 85 -2.21 -20.26 -10.49
C GLY A 85 -1.97 -18.80 -10.85
N ARG A 86 -3.04 -18.09 -11.20
CA ARG A 86 -2.98 -16.67 -11.55
C ARG A 86 -3.19 -15.75 -10.35
N MET A 87 -3.47 -16.30 -9.18
CA MET A 87 -3.75 -15.52 -7.98
C MET A 87 -2.47 -15.33 -7.18
N TYR A 88 -2.16 -14.06 -6.90
CA TYR A 88 -1.04 -13.68 -6.06
C TYR A 88 -1.62 -13.04 -4.79
N ARG A 89 -1.22 -13.56 -3.64
CA ARG A 89 -1.71 -13.08 -2.34
C ARG A 89 -0.59 -12.48 -1.53
N PHE A 90 -0.90 -11.37 -0.86
CA PHE A 90 0.09 -10.60 -0.11
C PHE A 90 -0.43 -10.26 1.27
N THR A 91 0.48 -10.13 2.24
CA THR A 91 0.23 -9.35 3.45
C THR A 91 0.85 -7.97 3.26
N LEU A 92 0.21 -6.96 3.84
CA LEU A 92 0.56 -5.56 3.61
C LEU A 92 0.72 -4.84 4.94
N GLU A 93 1.69 -3.93 5.01
CA GLU A 93 1.91 -3.11 6.19
C GLU A 93 2.44 -1.75 5.77
N ALA A 94 1.87 -0.69 6.33
CA ALA A 94 2.37 0.66 6.15
C ALA A 94 2.85 1.20 7.50
N ARG A 95 3.98 1.90 7.49
CA ARG A 95 4.61 2.45 8.69
C ARG A 95 5.04 3.88 8.44
N ASP A 96 4.98 4.69 9.49
CA ASP A 96 5.67 5.98 9.52
C ASP A 96 6.76 5.93 10.61
N ASN A 97 7.33 7.09 10.98
CA ASN A 97 8.39 7.13 11.97
C ASN A 97 7.91 6.81 13.40
N ALA A 98 6.60 6.77 13.63
CA ALA A 98 6.03 6.46 14.94
C ALA A 98 5.59 4.99 15.06
N GLY A 99 5.51 4.26 13.95
CA GLY A 99 5.15 2.85 13.96
C GLY A 99 4.18 2.48 12.84
N VAL A 100 3.47 1.38 13.03
CA VAL A 100 2.53 0.86 12.05
C VAL A 100 1.31 1.78 11.96
N ILE A 101 0.96 2.20 10.74
CA ILE A 101 -0.23 3.04 10.51
C ILE A 101 -1.35 2.27 9.83
N ALA A 102 -1.05 1.15 9.17
CA ALA A 102 -2.06 0.35 8.47
C ALA A 102 -1.58 -1.06 8.22
N ARG A 103 -2.53 -1.97 8.09
CA ARG A 103 -2.29 -3.37 7.73
C ARG A 103 -3.37 -3.86 6.77
N GLY A 104 -3.02 -4.90 6.03
CA GLY A 104 -3.97 -5.54 5.14
C GLY A 104 -3.43 -6.78 4.44
#